data_ee8c934b1bbe0d76a01f38d65903ae39
#
_entry.id   ee8c934b1bbe0d76a01f38d65903ae39
#
_cell.length_a   1.000
_cell.length_b   1.000
_cell.length_c   1.000
_cell.angle_alpha   90.00
_cell.angle_beta   90.00
_cell.angle_gamma   90.00
#
_symmetry.space_group_name_H-M   'P 1'
#
loop_
_entity.id
_entity.type
_entity.pdbx_description
1 polymer ?
#
loop_
_entity_poly.entity_id
_entity_poly.type
_entity_poly.pdbx_seq_one_letter_code
_entity_poly.pdbx_strand_id
1 'polypeptide(L)'
;MLFLAGRFVSEAISSSPSLAFVKSLSKGFGNTMTSTLWRFVEQGHGGRPIVALVTGHPHPARRKTDFDPANPCRYCVESPPFRQRFGSLRETDLFATIVGYCGAQRGGSLGRSEVLLADLNGDRHVFDFETFFNRHEALTLGHWLRSHNAQMPVQAF
;
A
#
# COMPACT_ATOMS: atom_id res chain seq x y z
N MET A 1 5.56 -25.02 -2.86
CA MET A 1 6.29 -24.53 -4.02
C MET A 1 7.26 -23.43 -3.65
N LEU A 2 8.46 -23.51 -4.15
CA LEU A 2 9.45 -22.47 -3.87
C LEU A 2 9.32 -21.34 -4.88
N PHE A 3 9.44 -20.11 -4.43
CA PHE A 3 9.61 -19.00 -5.33
C PHE A 3 10.97 -19.11 -5.99
N LEU A 4 10.98 -18.95 -7.28
CA LEU A 4 12.21 -18.71 -7.99
C LEU A 4 12.44 -17.20 -7.89
N ALA A 5 13.29 -16.79 -6.95
CA ALA A 5 13.42 -15.37 -6.60
C ALA A 5 13.67 -14.47 -7.81
N GLY A 6 14.54 -14.87 -8.72
CA GLY A 6 14.81 -14.06 -9.91
C GLY A 6 13.60 -13.92 -10.82
N ARG A 7 12.84 -14.99 -10.99
CA ARG A 7 11.63 -14.97 -11.82
C ARG A 7 10.57 -14.10 -11.18
N PHE A 8 10.36 -14.23 -9.86
CA PHE A 8 9.39 -13.42 -9.16
C PHE A 8 9.71 -11.92 -9.28
N VAL A 9 10.96 -11.55 -9.01
CA VAL A 9 11.40 -10.16 -9.11
C VAL A 9 11.22 -9.63 -10.51
N SER A 10 11.62 -10.40 -11.52
CA SER A 10 11.49 -10.02 -12.92
C SER A 10 10.04 -9.75 -13.30
N GLU A 11 9.12 -10.61 -12.87
CA GLU A 11 7.69 -10.40 -13.14
C GLU A 11 7.11 -9.26 -12.33
N ALA A 12 7.52 -9.12 -11.06
CA ALA A 12 7.00 -8.09 -10.18
C ALA A 12 7.29 -6.68 -10.68
N ILE A 13 8.46 -6.46 -11.28
CA ILE A 13 8.83 -5.13 -11.78
C ILE A 13 8.35 -4.88 -13.21
N SER A 14 7.71 -5.85 -13.85
CA SER A 14 7.29 -5.74 -15.25
C SER A 14 6.07 -4.84 -15.47
N SER A 15 5.33 -4.53 -14.43
CA SER A 15 4.12 -3.70 -14.52
C SER A 15 4.06 -2.71 -13.37
N SER A 16 3.18 -1.72 -13.52
CA SER A 16 2.91 -0.79 -12.42
C SER A 16 2.29 -1.53 -11.25
N PRO A 17 2.63 -1.17 -10.00
CA PRO A 17 2.06 -1.81 -8.83
C PRO A 17 0.55 -1.64 -8.77
N SER A 18 -0.16 -2.73 -8.48
CA SER A 18 -1.59 -2.70 -8.21
C SER A 18 -1.98 -3.97 -7.46
N LEU A 19 -3.08 -3.93 -6.73
CA LEU A 19 -3.58 -5.13 -6.06
C LEU A 19 -4.01 -6.19 -7.08
N ALA A 20 -4.55 -5.77 -8.21
CA ALA A 20 -4.90 -6.72 -9.29
C ALA A 20 -3.67 -7.45 -9.80
N PHE A 21 -2.56 -6.74 -9.96
CA PHE A 21 -1.30 -7.34 -10.38
C PHE A 21 -0.75 -8.30 -9.32
N VAL A 22 -0.78 -7.89 -8.05
CA VAL A 22 -0.37 -8.76 -6.93
C VAL A 22 -1.21 -10.02 -6.89
N LYS A 23 -2.52 -9.91 -7.11
CA LYS A 23 -3.41 -11.07 -7.16
C LYS A 23 -3.03 -12.00 -8.30
N SER A 24 -2.70 -11.45 -9.46
CA SER A 24 -2.23 -12.22 -10.61
C SER A 24 -0.94 -12.96 -10.29
N LEU A 25 0.01 -12.29 -9.63
CA LEU A 25 1.25 -12.92 -9.20
C LEU A 25 0.98 -14.05 -8.19
N SER A 26 0.05 -13.85 -7.25
CA SER A 26 -0.26 -14.88 -6.26
C SER A 26 -0.80 -16.14 -6.91
N LYS A 27 -1.63 -16.00 -7.93
CA LYS A 27 -2.13 -17.14 -8.69
C LYS A 27 -1.04 -17.83 -9.50
N GLY A 28 -0.20 -17.05 -10.15
CA GLY A 28 0.87 -17.58 -10.98
C GLY A 28 1.92 -18.36 -10.21
N PHE A 29 2.16 -17.97 -8.96
CA PHE A 29 3.18 -18.61 -8.11
C PHE A 29 2.57 -19.55 -7.06
N GLY A 30 1.24 -19.70 -7.02
CA GLY A 30 0.59 -20.62 -6.09
C GLY A 30 0.65 -20.20 -4.63
N ASN A 31 0.67 -18.88 -4.35
CA ASN A 31 0.75 -18.35 -3.00
C ASN A 31 -0.48 -17.54 -2.63
N THR A 32 -0.65 -17.26 -1.34
CA THR A 32 -1.75 -16.41 -0.89
C THR A 32 -1.50 -14.96 -1.32
N MET A 33 -2.57 -14.20 -1.41
CA MET A 33 -2.45 -12.79 -1.78
C MET A 33 -1.67 -12.00 -0.73
N THR A 34 -1.89 -12.27 0.55
CA THR A 34 -1.19 -11.57 1.63
C THR A 34 0.32 -11.82 1.58
N SER A 35 0.74 -13.09 1.45
CA SER A 35 2.17 -13.40 1.39
C SER A 35 2.81 -12.87 0.11
N THR A 36 2.07 -12.85 -0.98
CA THR A 36 2.56 -12.30 -2.25
C THR A 36 2.71 -10.78 -2.17
N LEU A 37 1.75 -10.10 -1.54
CA LEU A 37 1.83 -8.66 -1.32
C LEU A 37 3.06 -8.31 -0.49
N TRP A 38 3.30 -9.05 0.58
CA TRP A 38 4.49 -8.85 1.41
C TRP A 38 5.77 -8.96 0.60
N ARG A 39 5.90 -10.06 -0.14
CA ARG A 39 7.07 -10.31 -0.96
C ARG A 39 7.20 -9.29 -2.09
N PHE A 40 6.09 -8.86 -2.65
CA PHE A 40 6.09 -7.83 -3.69
C PHE A 40 6.72 -6.54 -3.18
N VAL A 41 6.34 -6.12 -1.99
CA VAL A 41 6.89 -4.90 -1.40
C VAL A 41 8.36 -5.06 -1.04
N GLU A 42 8.73 -6.18 -0.44
CA GLU A 42 10.11 -6.40 0.02
C GLU A 42 11.10 -6.68 -1.10
N GLN A 43 10.69 -7.41 -2.11
CA GLN A 43 11.60 -7.92 -3.14
C GLN A 43 11.24 -7.48 -4.55
N GLY A 44 9.97 -7.24 -4.81
CA GLY A 44 9.49 -6.90 -6.15
C GLY A 44 9.35 -5.40 -6.40
N HIS A 45 9.92 -4.56 -5.54
CA HIS A 45 9.70 -3.12 -5.63
C HIS A 45 10.42 -2.46 -6.82
N GLY A 46 11.50 -3.02 -7.32
CA GLY A 46 12.22 -2.43 -8.46
C GLY A 46 12.77 -1.05 -8.19
N GLY A 47 13.21 -0.77 -6.96
CA GLY A 47 13.70 0.55 -6.55
C GLY A 47 12.60 1.56 -6.27
N ARG A 48 11.33 1.17 -6.34
CA ARG A 48 10.19 2.08 -6.13
C ARG A 48 9.80 2.16 -4.66
N PRO A 49 9.47 3.36 -4.14
CA PRO A 49 8.89 3.45 -2.79
C PRO A 49 7.48 2.84 -2.79
N ILE A 50 7.31 1.78 -2.03
CA ILE A 50 6.05 1.05 -1.94
C ILE A 50 5.81 0.69 -0.47
N VAL A 51 4.55 0.80 -0.05
CA VAL A 51 4.12 0.38 1.29
C VAL A 51 2.87 -0.47 1.17
N ALA A 52 2.78 -1.51 1.99
CA ALA A 52 1.58 -2.32 2.09
C ALA A 52 1.17 -2.45 3.55
N LEU A 53 -0.13 -2.40 3.78
CA LEU A 53 -0.68 -2.55 5.11
C LEU A 53 -1.73 -3.65 5.10
N VAL A 54 -1.71 -4.45 6.16
CA VAL A 54 -2.78 -5.42 6.43
C VAL A 54 -3.44 -4.97 7.72
N THR A 55 -4.68 -4.54 7.63
CA THR A 55 -5.38 -3.87 8.73
C THR A 55 -6.75 -4.48 8.96
N GLY A 56 -7.45 -4.00 10.00
CA GLY A 56 -8.86 -4.20 10.14
C GLY A 56 -9.63 -3.43 9.06
N HIS A 57 -10.94 -3.69 8.97
CA HIS A 57 -11.77 -3.00 7.99
C HIS A 57 -11.77 -1.49 8.26
N PRO A 58 -11.61 -0.64 7.24
CA PRO A 58 -11.60 0.81 7.46
C PRO A 58 -12.94 1.36 7.95
N HIS A 59 -14.06 0.71 7.61
CA HIS A 59 -15.37 1.16 8.06
C HIS A 59 -15.67 0.65 9.47
N PRO A 60 -16.00 1.53 10.43
CA PRO A 60 -16.21 1.11 11.82
C PRO A 60 -17.24 0.00 12.02
N ALA A 61 -18.30 -0.01 11.22
CA ALA A 61 -19.36 -1.01 11.32
C ALA A 61 -18.92 -2.42 10.96
N ARG A 62 -17.78 -2.57 10.28
CA ARG A 62 -17.27 -3.85 9.81
C ARG A 62 -16.03 -4.31 10.59
N ARG A 63 -15.62 -3.55 11.60
CA ARG A 63 -14.45 -3.90 12.41
C ARG A 63 -14.81 -4.98 13.42
N LYS A 64 -13.82 -5.83 13.70
CA LYS A 64 -13.96 -6.82 14.76
C LYS A 64 -13.95 -6.14 16.12
N THR A 65 -14.49 -6.82 17.13
CA THR A 65 -14.60 -6.25 18.48
C THR A 65 -13.24 -5.99 19.12
N ASP A 66 -12.22 -6.75 18.72
CA ASP A 66 -10.86 -6.61 19.24
C ASP A 66 -10.01 -5.64 18.46
N PHE A 67 -10.58 -4.93 17.50
CA PHE A 67 -9.83 -3.93 16.72
C PHE A 67 -9.38 -2.79 17.61
N ASP A 68 -8.08 -2.47 17.53
CA ASP A 68 -7.49 -1.37 18.30
C ASP A 68 -7.08 -0.25 17.34
N PRO A 69 -7.74 0.92 17.39
CA PRO A 69 -7.38 2.05 16.51
C PRO A 69 -5.96 2.57 16.70
N ALA A 70 -5.36 2.32 17.86
CA ALA A 70 -3.98 2.73 18.11
C ALA A 70 -2.98 1.80 17.44
N ASN A 71 -3.39 0.56 17.13
CA ASN A 71 -2.59 -0.44 16.45
C ASN A 71 -3.40 -1.07 15.34
N PRO A 72 -3.71 -0.32 14.28
CA PRO A 72 -4.63 -0.79 13.24
C PRO A 72 -4.05 -1.86 12.33
N CYS A 73 -2.73 -1.97 12.29
CA CYS A 73 -2.05 -2.86 11.35
C CYS A 73 -1.65 -4.16 12.02
N ARG A 74 -2.03 -5.28 11.41
CA ARG A 74 -1.43 -6.56 11.71
C ARG A 74 -0.04 -6.64 11.09
N TYR A 75 0.11 -6.10 9.89
CA TYR A 75 1.39 -5.96 9.20
C TYR A 75 1.47 -4.61 8.53
N CYS A 76 2.67 -4.02 8.54
CA CYS A 76 3.01 -2.87 7.72
C CYS A 76 4.38 -3.17 7.11
N VAL A 77 4.41 -3.27 5.80
CA VAL A 77 5.62 -3.66 5.07
C VAL A 77 6.03 -2.51 4.17
N GLU A 78 7.29 -2.11 4.28
CA GLU A 78 7.83 -1.00 3.51
C GLU A 78 8.96 -1.50 2.62
N SER A 79 8.98 -1.05 1.37
CA SER A 79 10.16 -1.30 0.55
C SER A 79 11.34 -0.51 1.10
N PRO A 80 12.58 -0.96 0.86
CA PRO A 80 13.75 -0.19 1.32
C PRO A 80 13.74 1.27 0.86
N PRO A 81 13.41 1.60 -0.41
CA PRO A 81 13.29 3.00 -0.81
C PRO A 81 12.24 3.77 -0.01
N PHE A 82 11.11 3.15 0.31
CA PHE A 82 10.08 3.79 1.13
C PHE A 82 10.60 4.06 2.53
N ARG A 83 11.21 3.05 3.14
CA ARG A 83 11.73 3.18 4.51
C ARG A 83 12.79 4.28 4.61
N GLN A 84 13.65 4.39 3.62
CA GLN A 84 14.69 5.41 3.62
C GLN A 84 14.15 6.82 3.52
N ARG A 85 13.08 7.02 2.78
CA ARG A 85 12.57 8.36 2.48
C ARG A 85 11.34 8.74 3.28
N PHE A 86 10.55 7.78 3.71
CA PHE A 86 9.27 8.01 4.36
C PHE A 86 9.17 7.32 5.72
N GLY A 87 10.28 6.97 6.31
CA GLY A 87 10.31 6.16 7.53
C GLY A 87 9.75 6.85 8.78
N SER A 88 9.47 8.16 8.72
CA SER A 88 8.86 8.86 9.84
C SER A 88 7.32 8.75 9.86
N LEU A 89 6.72 8.24 8.81
CA LEU A 89 5.27 8.09 8.75
C LEU A 89 4.80 6.98 9.68
N ARG A 90 3.73 7.24 10.41
CA ARG A 90 3.19 6.28 11.37
C ARG A 90 2.04 5.49 10.75
N GLU A 91 1.89 4.26 11.22
CA GLU A 91 0.81 3.38 10.77
C GLU A 91 -0.57 3.98 11.00
N THR A 92 -0.74 4.68 12.13
CA THR A 92 -2.02 5.32 12.44
C THR A 92 -2.36 6.42 11.43
N ASP A 93 -1.37 7.17 10.97
CA ASP A 93 -1.58 8.22 9.98
C ASP A 93 -1.94 7.62 8.61
N LEU A 94 -1.26 6.54 8.24
CA LEU A 94 -1.56 5.83 7.00
C LEU A 94 -2.95 5.21 7.05
N PHE A 95 -3.33 4.63 8.19
CA PHE A 95 -4.66 4.05 8.36
C PHE A 95 -5.75 5.12 8.28
N ALA A 96 -5.52 6.28 8.89
CA ALA A 96 -6.47 7.40 8.80
C ALA A 96 -6.67 7.83 7.34
N THR A 97 -5.61 7.83 6.54
CA THR A 97 -5.70 8.12 5.12
C THR A 97 -6.56 7.08 4.40
N ILE A 98 -6.36 5.81 4.72
CA ILE A 98 -7.16 4.71 4.13
C ILE A 98 -8.63 4.89 4.49
N VAL A 99 -8.94 5.18 5.74
CA VAL A 99 -10.32 5.42 6.18
C VAL A 99 -10.94 6.57 5.38
N GLY A 100 -10.14 7.59 5.09
CA GLY A 100 -10.61 8.78 4.39
C GLY A 100 -11.10 8.52 2.97
N TYR A 101 -10.51 7.54 2.25
CA TYR A 101 -10.94 7.26 0.88
C TYR A 101 -11.78 5.99 0.74
N CYS A 102 -11.86 5.16 1.78
CA CYS A 102 -12.66 3.94 1.77
C CYS A 102 -14.03 4.21 2.37
N GLY A 103 -15.06 4.23 1.54
CA GLY A 103 -16.40 4.50 2.04
C GLY A 103 -17.33 3.29 2.07
N ALA A 104 -16.92 2.17 1.51
CA ALA A 104 -17.81 1.04 1.34
C ALA A 104 -17.81 0.10 2.55
N GLN A 105 -19.01 -0.40 2.88
CA GLN A 105 -19.17 -1.39 3.95
C GLN A 105 -19.20 -2.81 3.41
N ARG A 106 -18.55 -3.07 2.30
CA ARG A 106 -18.61 -4.38 1.65
C ARG A 106 -17.22 -4.98 1.54
N GLY A 107 -17.16 -6.23 1.10
CA GLY A 107 -15.90 -6.87 0.75
C GLY A 107 -15.47 -6.47 -0.67
N GLY A 108 -14.31 -6.95 -1.09
CA GLY A 108 -13.74 -6.64 -2.39
C GLY A 108 -13.09 -5.26 -2.40
N SER A 109 -13.14 -4.60 -3.53
CA SER A 109 -12.53 -3.27 -3.68
C SER A 109 -13.26 -2.26 -2.81
N LEU A 110 -12.54 -1.61 -1.90
CA LEU A 110 -13.09 -0.62 -0.99
C LEU A 110 -12.82 0.80 -1.42
N GLY A 111 -11.78 1.04 -2.20
CA GLY A 111 -11.49 2.37 -2.68
C GLY A 111 -10.07 2.50 -3.21
N ARG A 112 -9.83 3.64 -3.87
CA ARG A 112 -8.54 4.00 -4.43
C ARG A 112 -8.44 5.52 -4.47
N SER A 113 -7.27 6.06 -4.18
CA SER A 113 -7.07 7.50 -4.22
C SER A 113 -5.59 7.84 -4.37
N GLU A 114 -5.34 9.01 -4.95
CA GLU A 114 -4.01 9.60 -4.86
C GLU A 114 -3.93 10.35 -3.53
N VAL A 115 -2.83 10.13 -2.82
CA VAL A 115 -2.62 10.77 -1.52
C VAL A 115 -1.25 11.42 -1.48
N LEU A 116 -1.12 12.46 -0.68
CA LEU A 116 0.16 13.14 -0.49
C LEU A 116 0.82 12.61 0.78
N LEU A 117 2.08 12.18 0.66
CA LEU A 117 2.90 11.79 1.78
C LEU A 117 4.16 12.66 1.80
N ALA A 118 4.54 13.11 2.99
CA ALA A 118 5.77 13.88 3.17
C ALA A 118 6.93 12.96 3.48
N ASP A 119 8.07 13.20 2.85
CA ASP A 119 9.29 12.45 3.15
C ASP A 119 10.00 13.05 4.37
N LEU A 120 11.16 12.49 4.71
CA LEU A 120 11.93 12.92 5.89
C LEU A 120 12.39 14.38 5.81
N ASN A 121 12.47 14.92 4.59
CA ASN A 121 12.85 16.30 4.37
C ASN A 121 11.67 17.25 4.31
N GLY A 122 10.46 16.74 4.44
CA GLY A 122 9.25 17.53 4.34
C GLY A 122 8.73 17.73 2.92
N ASP A 123 9.42 17.18 1.93
CA ASP A 123 8.96 17.24 0.54
C ASP A 123 7.79 16.29 0.34
N ARG A 124 6.79 16.75 -0.40
CA ARG A 124 5.58 15.98 -0.61
C ARG A 124 5.62 15.21 -1.92
N HIS A 125 5.04 14.03 -1.89
CA HIS A 125 4.99 13.12 -3.02
C HIS A 125 3.59 12.56 -3.16
N VAL A 126 3.19 12.29 -4.39
CA VAL A 126 1.89 11.70 -4.68
C VAL A 126 2.06 10.19 -4.75
N PHE A 127 1.25 9.49 -3.97
CA PHE A 127 1.17 8.04 -3.96
C PHE A 127 -0.22 7.61 -4.43
N ASP A 128 -0.27 6.48 -5.11
CA ASP A 128 -1.53 5.84 -5.47
C ASP A 128 -1.79 4.75 -4.44
N PHE A 129 -2.88 4.90 -3.70
CA PHE A 129 -3.30 3.95 -2.68
C PHE A 129 -4.57 3.25 -3.12
N GLU A 130 -4.64 1.94 -2.90
CA GLU A 130 -5.86 1.19 -3.09
C GLU A 130 -6.01 0.15 -2.00
N THR A 131 -7.27 -0.18 -1.67
CA THR A 131 -7.59 -1.09 -0.57
C THR A 131 -8.61 -2.11 -1.02
N PHE A 132 -8.39 -3.34 -0.60
CA PHE A 132 -9.24 -4.49 -0.90
C PHE A 132 -9.50 -5.29 0.38
N PHE A 133 -10.76 -5.67 0.61
CA PHE A 133 -11.12 -6.48 1.77
C PHE A 133 -11.33 -7.93 1.35
N ASN A 134 -10.54 -8.85 1.94
CA ASN A 134 -10.54 -10.26 1.56
C ASN A 134 -11.41 -11.13 2.48
N ARG A 135 -12.41 -10.55 3.14
CA ARG A 135 -13.30 -11.16 4.14
C ARG A 135 -12.76 -11.09 5.57
N HIS A 136 -11.46 -11.08 5.74
CA HIS A 136 -10.84 -11.13 7.07
C HIS A 136 -10.10 -9.87 7.40
N GLU A 137 -9.42 -9.32 6.40
CA GLU A 137 -8.53 -8.18 6.58
C GLU A 137 -8.59 -7.27 5.36
N ALA A 138 -8.27 -6.01 5.58
CA ALA A 138 -8.10 -5.06 4.50
C ALA A 138 -6.64 -5.04 4.08
N LEU A 139 -6.41 -5.23 2.79
CA LEU A 139 -5.09 -5.16 2.18
C LEU A 139 -4.98 -3.83 1.45
N THR A 140 -3.96 -3.06 1.77
CA THR A 140 -3.72 -1.77 1.14
C THR A 140 -2.35 -1.78 0.49
N LEU A 141 -2.29 -1.25 -0.73
CA LEU A 141 -1.04 -1.07 -1.46
C LEU A 141 -0.93 0.40 -1.84
N GLY A 142 0.18 1.02 -1.44
CA GLY A 142 0.50 2.39 -1.82
C GLY A 142 1.83 2.43 -2.55
N HIS A 143 1.89 3.11 -3.69
CA HIS A 143 3.14 3.24 -4.42
C HIS A 143 3.33 4.64 -4.94
N TRP A 144 4.60 5.03 -5.00
CA TRP A 144 4.99 6.36 -5.44
C TRP A 144 4.64 6.58 -6.92
N LEU A 145 4.04 7.73 -7.20
CA LEU A 145 3.74 8.13 -8.57
C LEU A 145 4.68 9.23 -9.06
N ARG A 146 4.82 10.29 -8.26
CA ARG A 146 5.60 11.46 -8.65
C ARG A 146 5.81 12.38 -7.46
N SER A 147 6.79 13.27 -7.57
CA SER A 147 6.94 14.35 -6.60
C SER A 147 5.82 15.36 -6.79
N HIS A 148 5.35 15.91 -5.68
CA HIS A 148 4.35 16.96 -5.70
C HIS A 148 5.09 18.31 -5.68
N ASN A 149 5.07 19.01 -6.78
CA ASN A 149 5.74 20.27 -6.88
C ASN A 149 4.75 21.41 -6.67
N ALA A 150 4.60 21.77 -5.42
CA ALA A 150 3.58 22.74 -5.02
C ALA A 150 3.86 24.15 -5.55
N GLN A 151 5.12 24.43 -5.94
CA GLN A 151 5.40 25.72 -6.45
C GLN A 151 5.04 25.89 -7.88
N MET A 152 4.69 24.84 -8.49
CA MET A 152 4.36 24.94 -9.83
C MET A 152 3.51 26.07 -10.18
N PRO A 153 2.81 26.35 -9.48
CA PRO A 153 2.02 27.32 -9.91
C PRO A 153 2.50 28.62 -9.73
N VAL A 154 2.76 28.72 -9.46
CA VAL A 154 2.89 29.73 -9.26
C VAL A 154 3.10 30.54 -9.92
N GLN A 155 2.98 30.37 -10.22
CA GLN A 155 3.14 31.01 -10.63
C GLN A 155 2.67 31.87 -10.83
N ALA A 156 2.34 31.96 -10.53
CA ALA A 156 1.94 32.69 -10.62
C ALA A 156 2.09 33.67 -10.93
N PHE A 157 2.21 34.01 -11.14
CA PHE A 157 2.25 34.85 -11.41
C PHE A 157 1.90 35.50 -11.76
#